data_8ac3d9c9e76859f486bf1a00bb864c53
#
_entry.id   8ac3d9c9e76859f486bf1a00bb864c53
#
_cell.length_a   1.000
_cell.length_b   1.000
_cell.length_c   1.000
_cell.angle_alpha   90.00
_cell.angle_beta   90.00
_cell.angle_gamma   90.00
#
_symmetry.space_group_name_H-M   'P 1'
#
loop_
_entity.id
_entity.type
_entity.pdbx_description
1 polymer ?
#
loop_
_entity_poly.entity_id
_entity_poly.type
_entity_poly.pdbx_seq_one_letter_code
_entity_poly.pdbx_strand_id
1 'polypeptide(L)'
;VPKDNAPRSLDSALTLRRVARQQRIVEWLGSAAAPLTSPELAQRLGVSVRTVERDLARLRESGVPIDAVPGVHGGSRLASVAAPRPVQLTAPEIAALIASLAALGPSETDSAASAMSALVEALMTD
;
A
#
# COMPACT_ATOMS: atom_id res chain seq x y z
N VAL A 1 -21.64 25.94 5.84
CA VAL A 1 -20.82 27.03 5.33
C VAL A 1 -19.66 26.47 4.53
N PRO A 2 -19.47 26.95 3.30
CA PRO A 2 -18.46 26.38 2.40
C PRO A 2 -17.03 26.43 2.91
N LYS A 3 -16.74 27.30 3.86
CA LYS A 3 -15.39 27.47 4.39
C LYS A 3 -14.83 26.19 5.04
N ASP A 4 -15.69 25.35 5.57
CA ASP A 4 -15.27 24.16 6.31
C ASP A 4 -14.96 22.98 5.38
N ASN A 5 -15.40 23.05 4.12
CA ASN A 5 -15.18 21.96 3.17
C ASN A 5 -13.79 21.95 2.55
N ALA A 6 -13.17 23.12 2.38
CA ALA A 6 -11.86 23.23 1.75
C ALA A 6 -10.76 22.48 2.54
N PRO A 7 -10.63 22.65 3.89
CA PRO A 7 -9.65 21.88 4.65
C PRO A 7 -9.89 20.38 4.61
N ARG A 8 -11.15 19.95 4.68
CA ARG A 8 -11.51 18.52 4.60
C ARG A 8 -11.16 17.93 3.25
N SER A 9 -11.46 18.66 2.16
CA SER A 9 -11.13 18.22 0.80
C SER A 9 -9.62 18.09 0.62
N LEU A 10 -8.85 19.06 1.14
CA LEU A 10 -7.40 19.00 1.09
C LEU A 10 -6.85 17.84 1.91
N ASP A 11 -7.35 17.64 3.14
CA ASP A 11 -6.93 16.54 4.01
C ASP A 11 -7.23 15.18 3.36
N SER A 12 -8.41 15.05 2.72
CA SER A 12 -8.78 13.83 2.02
C SER A 12 -7.86 13.57 0.84
N ALA A 13 -7.54 14.61 0.05
CA ALA A 13 -6.62 14.49 -1.07
C ALA A 13 -5.22 14.08 -0.63
N LEU A 14 -4.72 14.67 0.46
CA LEU A 14 -3.41 14.33 1.03
C LEU A 14 -3.39 12.90 1.56
N THR A 15 -4.47 12.47 2.21
CA THR A 15 -4.60 11.10 2.70
C THR A 15 -4.58 10.12 1.54
N LEU A 16 -5.32 10.36 0.47
CA LEU A 16 -5.34 9.49 -0.71
C LEU A 16 -3.97 9.41 -1.37
N ARG A 17 -3.27 10.54 -1.48
CA ARG A 17 -1.90 10.56 -2.03
C ARG A 17 -0.96 9.71 -1.18
N ARG A 18 -1.07 9.82 0.14
CA ARG A 18 -0.25 9.03 1.05
C ARG A 18 -0.52 7.54 0.89
N VAL A 19 -1.78 7.15 0.84
CA VAL A 19 -2.13 5.73 0.68
C VAL A 19 -1.68 5.22 -0.69
N ALA A 20 -1.87 5.99 -1.75
CA ALA A 20 -1.39 5.62 -3.08
C ALA A 20 0.13 5.44 -3.10
N ARG A 21 0.87 6.34 -2.44
CA ARG A 21 2.31 6.24 -2.32
C ARG A 21 2.73 4.99 -1.54
N GLN A 22 2.06 4.69 -0.42
CA GLN A 22 2.32 3.51 0.37
C GLN A 22 2.05 2.22 -0.40
N GLN A 23 1.01 2.19 -1.22
CA GLN A 23 0.72 1.08 -2.12
C GLN A 23 1.88 0.83 -3.09
N ARG A 24 2.44 1.88 -3.66
CA ARG A 24 3.59 1.77 -4.56
C ARG A 24 4.83 1.26 -3.85
N ILE A 25 5.08 1.72 -2.64
CA ILE A 25 6.20 1.23 -1.82
C ILE A 25 6.08 -0.28 -1.63
N VAL A 26 4.92 -0.74 -1.19
CA VAL A 26 4.67 -2.17 -0.97
C VAL A 26 4.89 -2.96 -2.27
N GLU A 27 4.38 -2.46 -3.38
CA GLU A 27 4.53 -3.11 -4.69
C GLU A 27 6.01 -3.25 -5.08
N TRP A 28 6.78 -2.17 -4.96
CA TRP A 28 8.20 -2.22 -5.30
C TRP A 28 9.00 -3.11 -4.36
N LEU A 29 8.72 -3.06 -3.06
CA LEU A 29 9.41 -3.92 -2.10
C LEU A 29 9.09 -5.40 -2.33
N GLY A 30 7.87 -5.69 -2.77
CA GLY A 30 7.45 -7.06 -3.04
C GLY A 30 8.00 -7.64 -4.34
N SER A 31 8.28 -6.80 -5.34
CA SER A 31 8.74 -7.23 -6.65
C SER A 31 10.24 -7.08 -6.86
N ALA A 32 10.93 -6.32 -6.01
CA ALA A 32 12.37 -6.10 -6.17
C ALA A 32 13.17 -7.36 -5.83
N ALA A 33 14.22 -7.61 -6.61
CA ALA A 33 15.12 -8.74 -6.37
C ALA A 33 16.03 -8.53 -5.16
N ALA A 34 16.21 -7.27 -4.73
CA ALA A 34 17.07 -6.89 -3.63
C ALA A 34 16.39 -5.79 -2.79
N PRO A 35 16.81 -5.59 -1.53
CA PRO A 35 16.26 -4.52 -0.72
C PRO A 35 16.40 -3.14 -1.40
N LEU A 36 15.45 -2.26 -1.17
CA LEU A 36 15.47 -0.89 -1.68
C LEU A 36 15.74 0.07 -0.53
N THR A 37 16.63 1.03 -0.76
CA THR A 37 16.94 2.05 0.25
C THR A 37 15.89 3.14 0.27
N SER A 38 15.79 3.84 1.40
CA SER A 38 14.89 4.99 1.50
C SER A 38 15.21 6.09 0.48
N PRO A 39 16.48 6.43 0.21
CA PRO A 39 16.79 7.36 -0.87
C PRO A 39 16.32 6.90 -2.26
N GLU A 40 16.45 5.61 -2.58
CA GLU A 40 15.95 5.07 -3.86
C GLU A 40 14.43 5.22 -3.96
N LEU A 41 13.72 4.89 -2.90
CA LEU A 41 12.26 5.03 -2.86
C LEU A 41 11.85 6.50 -2.95
N ALA A 42 12.55 7.38 -2.25
CA ALA A 42 12.30 8.82 -2.28
C ALA A 42 12.46 9.38 -3.69
N GLN A 43 13.50 8.97 -4.38
CA GLN A 43 13.75 9.40 -5.75
C GLN A 43 12.64 8.93 -6.70
N ARG A 44 12.24 7.68 -6.61
CA ARG A 44 11.16 7.13 -7.45
C ARG A 44 9.84 7.84 -7.23
N LEU A 45 9.57 8.23 -5.98
CA LEU A 45 8.30 8.85 -5.59
C LEU A 45 8.29 10.36 -5.72
N GLY A 46 9.46 10.98 -5.85
CA GLY A 46 9.56 12.43 -5.87
C GLY A 46 9.24 13.08 -4.52
N VAL A 47 9.58 12.40 -3.42
CA VAL A 47 9.38 12.88 -2.06
C VAL A 47 10.68 12.84 -1.27
N SER A 48 10.68 13.38 -0.06
CA SER A 48 11.86 13.35 0.80
C SER A 48 12.08 11.96 1.41
N VAL A 49 13.32 11.69 1.79
CA VAL A 49 13.67 10.47 2.54
C VAL A 49 12.86 10.39 3.83
N ARG A 50 12.64 11.52 4.49
CA ARG A 50 11.85 11.58 5.72
C ARG A 50 10.41 11.12 5.49
N THR A 51 9.82 11.50 4.37
CA THR A 51 8.46 11.05 4.00
C THR A 51 8.43 9.54 3.80
N VAL A 52 9.42 8.98 3.11
CA VAL A 52 9.54 7.53 2.92
C VAL A 52 9.67 6.81 4.27
N GLU A 53 10.53 7.32 5.15
CA GLU A 53 10.72 6.71 6.47
C GLU A 53 9.43 6.69 7.29
N ARG A 54 8.66 7.76 7.22
CA ARG A 54 7.35 7.82 7.89
C ARG A 54 6.37 6.82 7.28
N ASP A 55 6.34 6.71 5.95
CA ASP A 55 5.47 5.75 5.28
C ASP A 55 5.82 4.32 5.64
N LEU A 56 7.11 3.98 5.67
CA LEU A 56 7.57 2.66 6.09
C LEU A 56 7.16 2.36 7.53
N ALA A 57 7.30 3.34 8.43
CA ALA A 57 6.89 3.18 9.83
C ALA A 57 5.37 2.92 9.94
N ARG A 58 4.56 3.67 9.21
CA ARG A 58 3.10 3.49 9.21
C ARG A 58 2.69 2.15 8.64
N LEU A 59 3.34 1.70 7.59
CA LEU A 59 3.07 0.38 7.00
C LEU A 59 3.38 -0.73 8.01
N ARG A 60 4.52 -0.63 8.71
CA ARG A 60 4.87 -1.61 9.75
C ARG A 60 3.86 -1.60 10.89
N GLU A 61 3.45 -0.42 11.33
CA GLU A 61 2.44 -0.28 12.38
C GLU A 61 1.09 -0.90 11.97
N SER A 62 0.78 -0.86 10.69
CA SER A 62 -0.44 -1.47 10.14
C SER A 62 -0.34 -2.99 9.98
N GLY A 63 0.83 -3.56 10.20
CA GLY A 63 1.03 -5.01 10.10
C GLY A 63 1.68 -5.48 8.80
N VAL A 64 2.09 -4.58 7.93
CA VAL A 64 2.82 -4.98 6.71
C VAL A 64 4.24 -5.40 7.10
N PRO A 65 4.66 -6.64 6.78
CA PRO A 65 5.93 -7.17 7.22
C PRO A 65 7.10 -6.64 6.38
N ILE A 66 7.57 -5.46 6.72
CA ILE A 66 8.71 -4.83 6.07
C ILE A 66 9.94 -5.01 6.93
N ASP A 67 10.93 -5.73 6.41
CA ASP A 67 12.19 -5.99 7.08
C ASP A 67 13.23 -4.93 6.71
N ALA A 68 13.99 -4.48 7.69
CA ALA A 68 15.18 -3.66 7.48
C ALA A 68 16.38 -4.56 7.32
N VAL A 69 17.10 -4.42 6.21
CA VAL A 69 18.31 -5.19 5.93
C VAL A 69 19.51 -4.25 6.09
N PRO A 70 20.40 -4.51 7.05
CA PRO A 70 21.56 -3.63 7.27
C PRO A 70 22.64 -3.86 6.22
N GLY A 71 23.61 -2.93 6.16
CA GLY A 71 24.81 -3.05 5.35
C GLY A 71 24.75 -2.28 4.04
N VAL A 72 25.82 -2.42 3.26
CA VAL A 72 26.03 -1.67 2.02
C VAL A 72 24.96 -2.00 0.97
N HIS A 73 24.53 -3.26 0.93
CA HIS A 73 23.48 -3.72 0.03
C HIS A 73 22.12 -3.84 0.73
N GLY A 74 21.97 -3.10 1.83
CA GLY A 74 20.76 -3.14 2.64
C GLY A 74 19.67 -2.22 2.12
N GLY A 75 18.67 -2.04 2.96
CA GLY A 75 17.47 -1.27 2.68
C GLY A 75 16.26 -1.91 3.31
N SER A 76 15.12 -1.74 2.68
CA SER A 76 13.87 -2.37 3.12
C SER A 76 13.44 -3.42 2.11
N ARG A 77 12.81 -4.48 2.60
CA ARG A 77 12.19 -5.48 1.74
C ARG A 77 10.90 -5.97 2.37
N LEU A 78 9.98 -6.42 1.53
CA LEU A 78 8.77 -7.06 2.00
C LEU A 78 9.09 -8.53 2.32
N ALA A 79 8.78 -8.97 3.53
CA ALA A 79 8.87 -10.39 3.87
C ALA A 79 7.89 -11.13 2.97
N SER A 80 8.40 -12.12 2.23
CA SER A 80 7.60 -12.80 1.22
C SER A 80 7.38 -14.25 1.57
N VAL A 81 6.29 -14.80 1.06
CA VAL A 81 6.05 -16.23 1.02
C VAL A 81 6.10 -16.66 -0.44
N ALA A 82 6.60 -17.88 -0.68
CA ALA A 82 6.83 -18.38 -2.03
C ALA A 82 5.53 -18.58 -2.83
N ALA A 83 4.41 -18.77 -2.16
CA ALA A 83 3.13 -19.01 -2.81
C ALA A 83 2.04 -18.16 -2.15
N PRO A 84 0.96 -17.83 -2.90
CA PRO A 84 -0.19 -17.13 -2.31
C PRO A 84 -0.74 -17.88 -1.11
N ARG A 85 -1.13 -17.13 -0.08
CA ARG A 85 -1.74 -17.71 1.11
C ARG A 85 -3.25 -17.55 1.04
N PRO A 86 -4.01 -18.63 1.29
CA PRO A 86 -5.46 -18.51 1.36
C PRO A 86 -5.87 -17.75 2.62
N VAL A 87 -6.87 -16.91 2.49
CA VAL A 87 -7.46 -16.15 3.59
C VAL A 87 -8.96 -16.37 3.54
N GLN A 88 -9.55 -16.71 4.68
CA GLN A 88 -10.99 -16.89 4.78
C GLN A 88 -11.61 -15.61 5.33
N LEU A 89 -12.51 -15.01 4.56
CA LEU A 89 -13.19 -13.78 4.90
C LEU A 89 -14.70 -13.95 4.72
N THR A 90 -15.46 -13.28 5.58
CA THR A 90 -16.91 -13.20 5.43
C THR A 90 -17.27 -12.20 4.34
N ALA A 91 -18.49 -12.26 3.83
CA ALA A 91 -18.95 -11.32 2.82
C ALA A 91 -18.85 -9.85 3.28
N PRO A 92 -19.23 -9.48 4.52
CA PRO A 92 -19.03 -8.11 4.99
C PRO A 92 -17.55 -7.69 5.03
N GLU A 93 -16.66 -8.61 5.41
CA GLU A 93 -15.22 -8.33 5.43
C GLU A 93 -14.68 -8.08 4.02
N ILE A 94 -15.10 -8.90 3.06
CA ILE A 94 -14.73 -8.72 1.65
C ILE A 94 -15.27 -7.38 1.14
N ALA A 95 -16.53 -7.07 1.42
CA ALA A 95 -17.15 -5.82 0.99
C ALA A 95 -16.43 -4.60 1.56
N ALA A 96 -15.99 -4.66 2.83
CA ALA A 96 -15.23 -3.58 3.46
C ALA A 96 -13.89 -3.35 2.75
N LEU A 97 -13.21 -4.43 2.37
CA LEU A 97 -11.95 -4.34 1.64
C LEU A 97 -12.15 -3.77 0.24
N ILE A 98 -13.20 -4.20 -0.47
CA ILE A 98 -13.54 -3.65 -1.78
C ILE A 98 -13.79 -2.15 -1.69
N ALA A 99 -14.56 -1.71 -0.70
CA ALA A 99 -14.86 -0.30 -0.49
C ALA A 99 -13.57 0.51 -0.23
N SER A 100 -12.64 -0.05 0.55
CA SER A 100 -11.35 0.59 0.85
C SER A 100 -10.48 0.72 -0.40
N LEU A 101 -10.38 -0.34 -1.19
CA LEU A 101 -9.60 -0.32 -2.43
C LEU A 101 -10.23 0.62 -3.47
N ALA A 102 -11.55 0.62 -3.57
CA ALA A 102 -12.25 1.48 -4.53
C ALA A 102 -12.02 2.97 -4.27
N ALA A 103 -11.83 3.36 -3.01
CA ALA A 103 -11.57 4.75 -2.64
C ALA A 103 -10.26 5.31 -3.23
N LEU A 104 -9.31 4.43 -3.56
CA LEU A 104 -8.02 4.82 -4.14
C LEU A 104 -8.04 4.89 -5.67
N GLY A 105 -9.09 4.39 -6.29
CA GLY A 105 -9.11 4.15 -7.73
C GLY A 105 -8.71 2.73 -8.06
N PRO A 106 -9.15 2.22 -9.21
CA PRO A 106 -9.14 0.78 -9.47
C PRO A 106 -7.78 0.16 -9.80
N SER A 107 -6.72 0.93 -9.98
CA SER A 107 -5.49 0.36 -10.57
C SER A 107 -4.23 1.10 -10.16
N GLU A 108 -4.09 1.47 -8.88
CA GLU A 108 -2.86 2.13 -8.43
C GLU A 108 -1.63 1.22 -8.59
N THR A 109 -1.79 -0.07 -8.31
CA THR A 109 -0.73 -1.06 -8.51
C THR A 109 -1.33 -2.35 -9.04
N ASP A 110 -0.50 -3.19 -9.63
CA ASP A 110 -0.93 -4.50 -10.13
C ASP A 110 -1.48 -5.38 -9.01
N SER A 111 -0.84 -5.35 -7.84
CA SER A 111 -1.32 -6.12 -6.69
C SER A 111 -2.67 -5.64 -6.18
N ALA A 112 -2.90 -4.32 -6.13
CA ALA A 112 -4.19 -3.77 -5.73
C ALA A 112 -5.29 -4.15 -6.73
N ALA A 113 -5.00 -4.07 -8.03
CA ALA A 113 -5.95 -4.46 -9.07
C ALA A 113 -6.28 -5.95 -9.01
N SER A 114 -5.26 -6.78 -8.82
CA SER A 114 -5.42 -8.23 -8.69
C SER A 114 -6.25 -8.59 -7.46
N ALA A 115 -5.96 -7.96 -6.32
CA ALA A 115 -6.71 -8.16 -5.09
C ALA A 115 -8.18 -7.76 -5.25
N MET A 116 -8.44 -6.61 -5.89
CA MET A 116 -9.80 -6.15 -6.15
C MET A 116 -10.57 -7.17 -6.98
N SER A 117 -9.97 -7.69 -8.06
CA SER A 117 -10.60 -8.69 -8.91
C SER A 117 -10.93 -9.97 -8.13
N ALA A 118 -10.01 -10.44 -7.31
CA ALA A 118 -10.21 -11.64 -6.50
C ALA A 118 -11.34 -11.44 -5.47
N LEU A 119 -11.39 -10.28 -4.83
CA LEU A 119 -12.42 -9.97 -3.84
C LEU A 119 -13.80 -9.87 -4.47
N VAL A 120 -13.91 -9.19 -5.60
CA VAL A 120 -15.20 -9.07 -6.33
C VAL A 120 -15.68 -10.44 -6.78
N GLU A 121 -14.79 -11.24 -7.35
CA GLU A 121 -15.12 -12.59 -7.79
C GLU A 121 -15.61 -13.45 -6.63
N ALA A 122 -14.97 -13.34 -5.47
CA ALA A 122 -15.37 -14.11 -4.28
C ALA A 122 -16.79 -13.80 -3.83
N LEU A 123 -17.28 -12.56 -4.00
CA LEU A 123 -18.65 -12.19 -3.67
C LEU A 123 -19.67 -12.66 -4.71
N MET A 124 -19.24 -12.92 -5.93
CA MET A 124 -20.11 -13.31 -7.03
C MET A 124 -20.19 -14.83 -7.23
N THR A 125 -19.37 -15.56 -6.52
CA THR A 125 -19.31 -17.02 -6.62
C THR A 125 -20.02 -17.66 -5.42
N ASP A 126 -20.92 -18.58 -5.66
CA ASP A 126 -21.61 -19.33 -4.61
C ASP A 126 -20.75 -20.45 -4.04
#